data_a72b6ea77c481eb13f4201c289b13234
#
_entry.id   a72b6ea77c481eb13f4201c289b13234
#
_cell.length_a   1.000
_cell.length_b   1.000
_cell.length_c   1.000
_cell.angle_alpha   90.00
_cell.angle_beta   90.00
_cell.angle_gamma   90.00
#
_symmetry.space_group_name_H-M   'P 1'
#
loop_
_entity.id
_entity.type
_entity.pdbx_description
1 polymer ?
#
loop_
_entity_poly.entity_id
_entity_poly.type
_entity_poly.pdbx_seq_one_letter_code
_entity_poly.pdbx_strand_id
1 'polypeptide(L)'
;GLMVPYAAVPNALDHCIICTSLGKAFNFTGTSHSNVIIPDAAIRKAYRTQRDSDHYGSLSPFMRAAVLAAYTDEGKAWIDELMDFVHENESLVRDCFARCMPAVKLLRHRAGTLIWADFRGLGLSELELERFFLSAGVEPDLGSKYGAAGTGFLRLQIGMPRSELTGALTRLEASARKCGFAQEVPYI
;
A
#
# COMPACT_ATOMS: atom_id res chain seq x y z
N GLY A 1 11.98 -12.79 -4.83
CA GLY A 1 11.87 -13.70 -3.68
C GLY A 1 10.61 -13.40 -2.88
N LEU A 2 10.06 -14.40 -2.23
CA LEU A 2 8.95 -14.24 -1.30
C LEU A 2 9.40 -13.41 -0.09
N MET A 3 8.46 -12.68 0.53
CA MET A 3 8.69 -12.03 1.82
C MET A 3 8.94 -13.13 2.87
N VAL A 4 10.00 -12.97 3.66
CA VAL A 4 10.29 -13.86 4.78
C VAL A 4 9.69 -13.21 6.03
N PRO A 5 8.69 -13.82 6.69
CA PRO A 5 8.19 -13.33 7.96
C PRO A 5 9.29 -13.35 9.02
N TYR A 6 9.33 -12.36 9.91
CA TYR A 6 10.33 -12.32 10.98
C TYR A 6 10.31 -13.57 11.87
N ALA A 7 9.13 -14.14 12.10
CA ALA A 7 8.96 -15.40 12.82
C ALA A 7 9.70 -16.62 12.19
N ALA A 8 10.07 -16.55 10.92
CA ALA A 8 10.83 -17.61 10.25
C ALA A 8 12.36 -17.44 10.40
N VAL A 9 12.81 -16.34 11.02
CA VAL A 9 14.24 -16.13 11.34
C VAL A 9 14.62 -17.00 12.55
N PRO A 10 15.76 -17.69 12.54
CA PRO A 10 16.21 -18.51 13.69
C PRO A 10 16.21 -17.68 14.98
N ASN A 11 15.71 -18.27 16.06
CA ASN A 11 15.59 -17.69 17.41
C ASN A 11 14.68 -16.43 17.52
N ALA A 12 14.02 -16.02 16.46
CA ALA A 12 13.13 -14.84 16.50
C ALA A 12 11.97 -15.02 17.49
N LEU A 13 11.46 -16.24 17.63
CA LEU A 13 10.32 -16.54 18.50
C LEU A 13 10.60 -16.34 19.99
N ASP A 14 11.88 -16.37 20.39
CA ASP A 14 12.29 -16.21 21.79
C ASP A 14 12.20 -14.76 22.28
N HIS A 15 12.10 -13.79 21.37
CA HIS A 15 12.16 -12.37 21.71
C HIS A 15 11.32 -11.45 20.84
N CYS A 16 10.35 -11.98 20.07
CA CYS A 16 9.53 -11.17 19.17
C CYS A 16 8.10 -10.97 19.68
N ILE A 17 7.52 -9.84 19.25
CA ILE A 17 6.09 -9.56 19.26
C ILE A 17 5.66 -9.35 17.82
N ILE A 18 4.77 -10.19 17.34
CA ILE A 18 4.27 -10.12 15.96
C ILE A 18 2.86 -9.53 15.98
N CYS A 19 2.65 -8.44 15.25
CA CYS A 19 1.36 -7.80 15.10
C CYS A 19 0.84 -7.99 13.68
N THR A 20 -0.37 -8.51 13.53
CA THR A 20 -1.07 -8.63 12.25
C THR A 20 -2.46 -8.02 12.34
N SER A 21 -3.03 -7.59 11.21
CA SER A 21 -4.39 -7.06 11.17
C SER A 21 -5.04 -7.27 9.81
N LEU A 22 -6.35 -7.17 9.75
CA LEU A 22 -7.14 -7.22 8.52
C LEU A 22 -6.99 -5.96 7.66
N GLY A 23 -6.58 -4.83 8.27
CA GLY A 23 -6.63 -3.52 7.64
C GLY A 23 -5.95 -3.42 6.29
N LYS A 24 -4.76 -4.02 6.14
CA LYS A 24 -4.00 -3.98 4.89
C LYS A 24 -4.26 -5.19 3.99
N ALA A 25 -4.36 -6.39 4.57
CA ALA A 25 -4.57 -7.61 3.79
C ALA A 25 -5.94 -7.63 3.11
N PHE A 26 -6.99 -7.18 3.80
CA PHE A 26 -8.36 -7.15 3.29
C PHE A 26 -8.79 -5.77 2.77
N ASN A 27 -7.85 -4.82 2.57
CA ASN A 27 -8.19 -3.43 2.23
C ASN A 27 -9.27 -2.84 3.17
N PHE A 28 -9.23 -3.23 4.44
CA PHE A 28 -10.24 -2.95 5.47
C PHE A 28 -9.70 -1.96 6.50
N THR A 29 -9.11 -0.88 6.02
CA THR A 29 -8.53 0.17 6.86
C THR A 29 -9.64 0.96 7.57
N GLY A 30 -9.37 1.39 8.81
CA GLY A 30 -10.37 2.09 9.65
C GLY A 30 -10.98 1.20 10.73
N THR A 31 -10.67 -0.08 10.73
CA THR A 31 -11.10 -1.01 11.77
C THR A 31 -10.01 -1.20 12.82
N SER A 32 -10.37 -0.99 14.08
CA SER A 32 -9.43 -1.14 15.20
C SER A 32 -9.30 -2.60 15.59
N HIS A 33 -8.38 -3.32 14.93
CA HIS A 33 -8.11 -4.72 15.22
C HIS A 33 -6.62 -5.03 15.01
N SER A 34 -6.05 -5.80 15.93
CA SER A 34 -4.71 -6.36 15.80
C SER A 34 -4.64 -7.71 16.47
N ASN A 35 -4.07 -8.69 15.78
CA ASN A 35 -3.63 -9.94 16.42
C ASN A 35 -2.22 -9.68 16.96
N VAL A 36 -2.04 -9.91 18.26
CA VAL A 36 -0.73 -9.79 18.91
C VAL A 36 -0.27 -11.19 19.30
N ILE A 37 0.73 -11.69 18.62
CA ILE A 37 1.28 -13.03 18.78
C ILE A 37 2.62 -12.90 19.53
N ILE A 38 2.69 -13.46 20.73
CA ILE A 38 3.87 -13.40 21.59
C ILE A 38 4.20 -14.83 22.03
N PRO A 39 5.17 -15.49 21.39
CA PRO A 39 5.55 -16.86 21.73
C PRO A 39 6.15 -16.98 23.12
N ASP A 40 7.07 -16.08 23.50
CA ASP A 40 7.71 -16.08 24.81
C ASP A 40 6.71 -15.81 25.93
N ALA A 41 6.74 -16.65 26.98
CA ALA A 41 5.78 -16.60 28.07
C ALA A 41 5.99 -15.40 29.01
N ALA A 42 7.22 -14.98 29.21
CA ALA A 42 7.54 -13.85 30.10
C ALA A 42 7.13 -12.52 29.45
N ILE A 43 7.46 -12.33 28.17
CA ILE A 43 7.05 -11.16 27.37
C ILE A 43 5.53 -11.12 27.28
N ARG A 44 4.89 -12.25 27.00
CA ARG A 44 3.43 -12.33 26.90
C ARG A 44 2.74 -11.99 28.22
N LYS A 45 3.31 -12.41 29.36
CA LYS A 45 2.78 -12.06 30.70
C LYS A 45 2.91 -10.56 30.95
N ALA A 46 4.07 -9.97 30.67
CA ALA A 46 4.30 -8.53 30.84
C ALA A 46 3.33 -7.72 29.96
N TYR A 47 3.19 -8.09 28.67
CA TYR A 47 2.24 -7.46 27.75
C TYR A 47 0.79 -7.52 28.26
N ARG A 48 0.34 -8.70 28.74
CA ARG A 48 -1.03 -8.85 29.26
C ARG A 48 -1.25 -7.98 30.48
N THR A 49 -0.29 -7.93 31.41
CA THR A 49 -0.39 -7.10 32.62
C THR A 49 -0.54 -5.63 32.24
N GLN A 50 0.28 -5.12 31.29
CA GLN A 50 0.19 -3.73 30.86
C GLN A 50 -1.11 -3.45 30.12
N ARG A 51 -1.50 -4.31 29.17
CA ARG A 51 -2.75 -4.19 28.43
C ARG A 51 -3.98 -4.10 29.36
N ASP A 52 -4.01 -4.97 30.38
CA ASP A 52 -5.13 -5.02 31.32
C ASP A 52 -5.15 -3.78 32.24
N SER A 53 -3.97 -3.27 32.63
CA SER A 53 -3.83 -2.01 33.36
C SER A 53 -4.32 -0.80 32.55
N ASP A 54 -4.05 -0.79 31.25
CA ASP A 54 -4.44 0.30 30.35
C ASP A 54 -5.89 0.14 29.82
N HIS A 55 -6.60 -0.88 30.27
CA HIS A 55 -7.95 -1.22 29.84
C HIS A 55 -8.10 -1.44 28.32
N TYR A 56 -7.01 -1.82 27.64
CA TYR A 56 -7.06 -2.25 26.24
C TYR A 56 -7.52 -3.70 26.14
N GLY A 57 -8.28 -4.02 25.07
CA GLY A 57 -8.31 -5.41 24.68
C GLY A 57 -9.65 -6.08 24.48
N SER A 58 -10.77 -5.35 24.43
CA SER A 58 -12.01 -5.94 23.93
C SER A 58 -12.23 -5.54 22.46
N LEU A 59 -12.38 -6.53 21.59
CA LEU A 59 -12.90 -6.29 20.24
C LEU A 59 -14.39 -5.93 20.33
N SER A 60 -14.81 -4.93 19.53
CA SER A 60 -16.23 -4.71 19.34
C SER A 60 -16.88 -5.95 18.70
N PRO A 61 -18.18 -6.22 18.96
CA PRO A 61 -18.88 -7.35 18.35
C PRO A 61 -18.77 -7.37 16.83
N PHE A 62 -18.82 -6.19 16.16
CA PHE A 62 -18.66 -6.05 14.72
C PHE A 62 -17.27 -6.48 14.25
N MET A 63 -16.24 -6.05 14.97
CA MET A 63 -14.86 -6.46 14.65
C MET A 63 -14.65 -7.95 14.84
N ARG A 64 -15.22 -8.53 15.90
CA ARG A 64 -15.15 -9.98 16.13
C ARG A 64 -15.79 -10.75 14.96
N ALA A 65 -16.96 -10.32 14.49
CA ALA A 65 -17.63 -10.95 13.35
C ALA A 65 -16.78 -10.84 12.09
N ALA A 66 -16.21 -9.64 11.80
CA ALA A 66 -15.35 -9.43 10.66
C ALA A 66 -14.08 -10.30 10.69
N VAL A 67 -13.42 -10.40 11.86
CA VAL A 67 -12.23 -11.26 12.02
C VAL A 67 -12.58 -12.73 11.79
N LEU A 68 -13.69 -13.22 12.33
CA LEU A 68 -14.12 -14.61 12.14
C LEU A 68 -14.45 -14.90 10.69
N ALA A 69 -15.11 -13.97 9.98
CA ALA A 69 -15.42 -14.12 8.56
C ALA A 69 -14.16 -14.09 7.68
N ALA A 70 -13.20 -13.21 8.00
CA ALA A 70 -11.97 -13.06 7.25
C ALA A 70 -11.07 -14.31 7.28
N TYR A 71 -11.04 -15.03 8.39
CA TYR A 71 -10.21 -16.24 8.56
C TYR A 71 -10.97 -17.54 8.23
N THR A 72 -11.77 -17.50 7.17
CA THR A 72 -12.45 -18.65 6.57
C THR A 72 -11.89 -18.93 5.17
N ASP A 73 -12.28 -20.05 4.58
CA ASP A 73 -11.95 -20.35 3.17
C ASP A 73 -12.58 -19.33 2.20
N GLU A 74 -13.78 -18.82 2.52
CA GLU A 74 -14.41 -17.73 1.76
C GLU A 74 -13.62 -16.43 1.88
N GLY A 75 -13.13 -16.09 3.09
CA GLY A 75 -12.27 -14.92 3.29
C GLY A 75 -10.95 -15.06 2.54
N LYS A 76 -10.38 -16.27 2.47
CA LYS A 76 -9.20 -16.53 1.64
C LYS A 76 -9.48 -16.33 0.15
N ALA A 77 -10.57 -16.87 -0.37
CA ALA A 77 -10.97 -16.70 -1.75
C ALA A 77 -11.14 -15.22 -2.11
N TRP A 78 -11.77 -14.46 -1.22
CA TRP A 78 -11.93 -13.02 -1.40
C TRP A 78 -10.59 -12.26 -1.49
N ILE A 79 -9.58 -12.63 -0.68
CA ILE A 79 -8.23 -12.05 -0.78
C ILE A 79 -7.59 -12.39 -2.12
N ASP A 80 -7.71 -13.63 -2.57
CA ASP A 80 -7.14 -14.08 -3.84
C ASP A 80 -7.74 -13.24 -4.99
N GLU A 81 -9.07 -13.07 -5.04
CA GLU A 81 -9.76 -12.20 -6.01
C GLU A 81 -9.34 -10.72 -5.89
N LEU A 82 -9.20 -10.20 -4.67
CA LEU A 82 -8.72 -8.84 -4.44
C LEU A 82 -7.30 -8.66 -5.00
N MET A 83 -6.43 -9.62 -4.81
CA MET A 83 -5.04 -9.53 -5.31
C MET A 83 -4.98 -9.60 -6.84
N ASP A 84 -5.81 -10.40 -7.47
CA ASP A 84 -5.92 -10.43 -8.93
C ASP A 84 -6.40 -9.07 -9.46
N PHE A 85 -7.43 -8.49 -8.85
CA PHE A 85 -7.92 -7.16 -9.17
C PHE A 85 -6.84 -6.07 -9.00
N VAL A 86 -6.05 -6.15 -7.93
CA VAL A 86 -4.93 -5.22 -7.67
C VAL A 86 -3.84 -5.37 -8.73
N HIS A 87 -3.50 -6.58 -9.15
CA HIS A 87 -2.53 -6.83 -10.21
C HIS A 87 -2.98 -6.26 -11.57
N GLU A 88 -4.26 -6.37 -11.88
CA GLU A 88 -4.82 -5.74 -13.08
C GLU A 88 -4.74 -4.20 -12.99
N ASN A 89 -5.07 -3.62 -11.85
CA ASN A 89 -4.91 -2.18 -11.62
C ASN A 89 -3.43 -1.75 -11.71
N GLU A 90 -2.50 -2.55 -11.19
CA GLU A 90 -1.06 -2.29 -11.34
C GLU A 90 -0.66 -2.25 -12.81
N SER A 91 -1.14 -3.17 -13.63
CA SER A 91 -0.85 -3.20 -15.06
C SER A 91 -1.33 -1.92 -15.75
N LEU A 92 -2.53 -1.44 -15.43
CA LEU A 92 -3.05 -0.17 -15.97
C LEU A 92 -2.16 1.03 -15.61
N VAL A 93 -1.67 1.09 -14.37
CA VAL A 93 -0.75 2.16 -13.93
C VAL A 93 0.57 2.06 -14.70
N ARG A 94 1.15 0.86 -14.81
CA ARG A 94 2.42 0.64 -15.52
C ARG A 94 2.32 1.03 -17.00
N ASP A 95 1.26 0.62 -17.66
CA ASP A 95 1.02 0.92 -19.07
C ASP A 95 0.81 2.42 -19.29
N CYS A 96 0.04 3.08 -18.44
CA CYS A 96 -0.17 4.51 -18.49
C CYS A 96 1.17 5.26 -18.32
N PHE A 97 1.95 4.95 -17.29
CA PHE A 97 3.20 5.65 -17.01
C PHE A 97 4.26 5.38 -18.08
N ALA A 98 4.31 4.15 -18.60
CA ALA A 98 5.22 3.85 -19.72
C ALA A 98 4.93 4.70 -20.96
N ARG A 99 3.65 5.03 -21.21
CA ARG A 99 3.26 5.89 -22.35
C ARG A 99 3.46 7.37 -22.08
N CYS A 100 3.07 7.86 -20.91
CA CYS A 100 2.98 9.31 -20.69
C CYS A 100 4.06 9.89 -19.77
N MET A 101 4.77 9.07 -19.04
CA MET A 101 5.86 9.48 -18.12
C MET A 101 6.96 8.41 -18.08
N PRO A 102 7.62 8.09 -19.21
CA PRO A 102 8.60 6.98 -19.28
C PRO A 102 9.82 7.15 -18.38
N ALA A 103 10.09 8.37 -17.92
CA ALA A 103 11.16 8.64 -16.96
C ALA A 103 10.81 8.22 -15.52
N VAL A 104 9.55 7.93 -15.21
CA VAL A 104 9.10 7.46 -13.91
C VAL A 104 9.36 5.96 -13.75
N LYS A 105 9.93 5.57 -12.62
CA LYS A 105 10.22 4.16 -12.33
C LYS A 105 9.26 3.64 -11.28
N LEU A 106 8.38 2.73 -11.66
CA LEU A 106 7.55 2.00 -10.70
C LEU A 106 8.36 0.86 -10.10
N LEU A 107 8.56 0.87 -8.78
CA LEU A 107 9.27 -0.20 -8.09
C LEU A 107 8.48 -1.51 -8.19
N ARG A 108 9.20 -2.63 -8.01
CA ARG A 108 8.57 -3.95 -8.05
C ARG A 108 7.56 -4.07 -6.92
N HIS A 109 6.30 -4.18 -7.28
CA HIS A 109 5.21 -4.49 -6.35
C HIS A 109 5.22 -5.98 -5.99
N ARG A 110 5.10 -6.31 -4.71
CA ARG A 110 5.15 -7.70 -4.24
C ARG A 110 3.99 -8.11 -3.36
N ALA A 111 3.29 -7.14 -2.78
CA ALA A 111 2.17 -7.38 -1.88
C ALA A 111 1.40 -6.10 -1.59
N GLY A 112 0.14 -6.25 -1.19
CA GLY A 112 -0.72 -5.16 -0.76
C GLY A 112 -1.28 -4.34 -1.92
N THR A 113 -1.69 -3.11 -1.63
CA THR A 113 -2.40 -2.23 -2.56
C THR A 113 -1.64 -0.93 -2.85
N LEU A 114 -0.36 -0.87 -2.49
CA LEU A 114 0.45 0.35 -2.56
C LEU A 114 1.67 0.13 -3.44
N ILE A 115 1.87 1.00 -4.44
CA ILE A 115 3.08 1.05 -5.28
C ILE A 115 3.95 2.20 -4.81
N TRP A 116 5.26 1.96 -4.77
CA TRP A 116 6.26 3.00 -4.58
C TRP A 116 6.83 3.40 -5.94
N ALA A 117 6.76 4.69 -6.26
CA ALA A 117 7.13 5.22 -7.58
C ALA A 117 8.19 6.30 -7.47
N ASP A 118 9.24 6.22 -8.28
CA ASP A 118 10.35 7.17 -8.37
C ASP A 118 10.10 8.15 -9.51
N PHE A 119 9.81 9.40 -9.15
CA PHE A 119 9.54 10.51 -10.07
C PHE A 119 10.74 11.40 -10.32
N ARG A 120 11.89 11.12 -9.71
CA ARG A 120 13.10 11.95 -9.85
C ARG A 120 13.55 12.09 -11.29
N GLY A 121 13.23 11.12 -12.15
CA GLY A 121 13.50 11.17 -13.58
C GLY A 121 12.78 12.30 -14.34
N LEU A 122 11.75 12.91 -13.77
CA LEU A 122 11.07 14.08 -14.36
C LEU A 122 11.81 15.40 -14.10
N GLY A 123 12.80 15.43 -13.20
CA GLY A 123 13.55 16.65 -12.86
C GLY A 123 12.75 17.69 -12.08
N LEU A 124 11.58 17.33 -11.55
CA LEU A 124 10.72 18.22 -10.77
C LEU A 124 11.17 18.30 -9.31
N SER A 125 11.10 19.49 -8.72
CA SER A 125 11.12 19.65 -7.27
C SER A 125 9.88 19.00 -6.67
N GLU A 126 9.90 18.71 -5.36
CA GLU A 126 8.76 18.10 -4.67
C GLU A 126 7.49 18.96 -4.74
N LEU A 127 7.63 20.29 -4.66
CA LEU A 127 6.51 21.21 -4.81
C LEU A 127 5.92 21.21 -6.23
N GLU A 128 6.75 21.12 -7.26
CA GLU A 128 6.30 21.01 -8.64
C GLU A 128 5.62 19.66 -8.89
N LEU A 129 6.16 18.59 -8.33
CA LEU A 129 5.55 17.26 -8.38
C LEU A 129 4.17 17.25 -7.73
N GLU A 130 4.05 17.84 -6.54
CA GLU A 130 2.76 17.99 -5.83
C GLU A 130 1.76 18.77 -6.69
N ARG A 131 2.15 19.93 -7.20
CA ARG A 131 1.31 20.77 -8.07
C ARG A 131 0.88 20.05 -9.34
N PHE A 132 1.77 19.29 -9.95
CA PHE A 132 1.45 18.48 -11.13
C PHE A 132 0.31 17.50 -10.84
N PHE A 133 0.39 16.73 -9.75
CA PHE A 133 -0.64 15.78 -9.37
C PHE A 133 -1.96 16.46 -8.98
N LEU A 134 -1.90 17.53 -8.18
CA LEU A 134 -3.08 18.30 -7.79
C LEU A 134 -3.78 18.93 -9.00
N SER A 135 -3.04 19.40 -10.01
CA SER A 135 -3.61 19.94 -11.24
C SER A 135 -4.38 18.89 -12.05
N ALA A 136 -4.03 17.63 -11.91
CA ALA A 136 -4.75 16.48 -12.48
C ALA A 136 -5.92 16.00 -11.61
N GLY A 137 -6.18 16.67 -10.48
CA GLY A 137 -7.21 16.25 -9.51
C GLY A 137 -6.86 14.93 -8.82
N VAL A 138 -5.57 14.69 -8.58
CA VAL A 138 -5.04 13.53 -7.86
C VAL A 138 -4.23 14.03 -6.68
N GLU A 139 -4.60 13.65 -5.46
CA GLU A 139 -3.85 14.00 -4.26
C GLU A 139 -2.61 13.10 -4.16
N PRO A 140 -1.38 13.66 -4.14
CA PRO A 140 -0.17 12.87 -4.06
C PRO A 140 0.15 12.50 -2.61
N ASP A 141 0.58 11.27 -2.38
CA ASP A 141 1.17 10.85 -1.11
C ASP A 141 2.71 10.90 -1.23
N LEU A 142 3.27 12.05 -0.85
CA LEU A 142 4.68 12.38 -1.03
C LEU A 142 5.59 11.46 -0.20
N GLY A 143 6.63 10.95 -0.85
CA GLY A 143 7.58 10.04 -0.23
C GLY A 143 8.39 10.67 0.90
N SER A 144 8.62 11.97 0.89
CA SER A 144 9.31 12.72 1.96
C SER A 144 8.64 12.56 3.33
N LYS A 145 7.32 12.34 3.37
CA LYS A 145 6.58 11.99 4.61
C LYS A 145 7.12 10.74 5.31
N TYR A 146 7.84 9.90 4.57
CA TYR A 146 8.41 8.63 5.05
C TYR A 146 9.93 8.71 5.30
N GLY A 147 10.48 9.90 5.26
CA GLY A 147 11.89 10.20 5.49
C GLY A 147 12.58 10.88 4.31
N ALA A 148 13.72 11.50 4.54
CA ALA A 148 14.44 12.29 3.53
C ALA A 148 14.81 11.51 2.27
N ALA A 149 15.07 10.20 2.38
CA ALA A 149 15.34 9.33 1.24
C ALA A 149 14.13 9.14 0.30
N GLY A 150 12.93 9.49 0.75
CA GLY A 150 11.70 9.44 -0.05
C GLY A 150 11.44 10.68 -0.90
N THR A 151 12.29 11.71 -0.83
CA THR A 151 12.13 12.92 -1.66
C THR A 151 12.15 12.56 -3.14
N GLY A 152 11.14 13.06 -3.89
CA GLY A 152 10.96 12.75 -5.31
C GLY A 152 10.29 11.40 -5.59
N PHE A 153 9.85 10.69 -4.55
CA PHE A 153 9.01 9.51 -4.67
C PHE A 153 7.56 9.81 -4.31
N LEU A 154 6.66 8.99 -4.82
CA LEU A 154 5.25 8.95 -4.41
C LEU A 154 4.83 7.53 -4.04
N ARG A 155 3.92 7.44 -3.08
CA ARG A 155 3.20 6.22 -2.76
C ARG A 155 1.83 6.24 -3.43
N LEU A 156 1.59 5.32 -4.33
CA LEU A 156 0.37 5.24 -5.12
C LEU A 156 -0.56 4.15 -4.57
N GLN A 157 -1.79 4.50 -4.22
CA GLN A 157 -2.83 3.54 -3.85
C GLN A 157 -3.51 3.02 -5.11
N ILE A 158 -3.50 1.69 -5.31
CA ILE A 158 -4.10 1.02 -6.47
C ILE A 158 -5.25 0.06 -6.09
N GLY A 159 -5.50 -0.14 -4.80
CA GLY A 159 -6.63 -0.93 -4.29
C GLY A 159 -7.92 -0.10 -4.23
N MET A 160 -8.29 0.50 -5.37
CA MET A 160 -9.48 1.32 -5.53
C MET A 160 -10.32 0.83 -6.72
N PRO A 161 -11.60 1.22 -6.85
CA PRO A 161 -12.43 0.86 -8.00
C PRO A 161 -11.74 1.24 -9.31
N ARG A 162 -11.83 0.37 -10.31
CA ARG A 162 -11.17 0.55 -11.62
C ARG A 162 -11.61 1.82 -12.34
N SER A 163 -12.88 2.21 -12.22
CA SER A 163 -13.41 3.45 -12.80
C SER A 163 -12.71 4.68 -12.24
N GLU A 164 -12.46 4.71 -10.93
CA GLU A 164 -11.76 5.81 -10.26
C GLU A 164 -10.29 5.87 -10.70
N LEU A 165 -9.62 4.70 -10.74
CA LEU A 165 -8.23 4.59 -11.16
C LEU A 165 -8.08 5.05 -12.62
N THR A 166 -8.89 4.54 -13.54
CA THR A 166 -8.82 4.90 -14.96
C THR A 166 -9.12 6.38 -15.18
N GLY A 167 -10.08 6.94 -14.46
CA GLY A 167 -10.37 8.36 -14.49
C GLY A 167 -9.17 9.22 -14.04
N ALA A 168 -8.51 8.82 -12.95
CA ALA A 168 -7.30 9.48 -12.46
C ALA A 168 -6.15 9.37 -13.46
N LEU A 169 -5.90 8.18 -14.01
CA LEU A 169 -4.85 7.96 -15.02
C LEU A 169 -5.08 8.78 -16.28
N THR A 170 -6.32 8.89 -16.76
CA THR A 170 -6.67 9.73 -17.92
C THR A 170 -6.32 11.21 -17.69
N ARG A 171 -6.65 11.73 -16.49
CA ARG A 171 -6.30 13.13 -16.15
C ARG A 171 -4.79 13.33 -16.00
N LEU A 172 -4.09 12.38 -15.38
CA LEU A 172 -2.62 12.41 -15.28
C LEU A 172 -1.96 12.35 -16.65
N GLU A 173 -2.43 11.50 -17.56
CA GLU A 173 -1.92 11.42 -18.93
C GLU A 173 -2.10 12.75 -19.67
N ALA A 174 -3.28 13.37 -19.56
CA ALA A 174 -3.54 14.68 -20.17
C ALA A 174 -2.61 15.77 -19.61
N SER A 175 -2.37 15.77 -18.29
CA SER A 175 -1.43 16.71 -17.64
C SER A 175 0.01 16.44 -18.05
N ALA A 176 0.44 15.18 -18.14
CA ALA A 176 1.79 14.80 -18.55
C ALA A 176 2.09 15.24 -19.99
N ARG A 177 1.12 15.10 -20.90
CA ARG A 177 1.26 15.59 -22.29
C ARG A 177 1.43 17.12 -22.34
N LYS A 178 0.65 17.87 -21.54
CA LYS A 178 0.77 19.34 -21.45
C LYS A 178 2.13 19.79 -20.92
N CYS A 179 2.73 19.00 -20.02
CA CYS A 179 4.05 19.29 -19.45
C CYS A 179 5.21 18.75 -20.32
N GLY A 180 4.94 18.07 -21.43
CA GLY A 180 5.97 17.53 -22.34
C GLY A 180 6.69 16.29 -21.77
N PHE A 181 6.09 15.58 -20.80
CA PHE A 181 6.68 14.36 -20.23
C PHE A 181 6.46 13.11 -21.10
N ALA A 182 5.41 13.13 -21.94
CA ALA A 182 5.16 12.08 -22.90
C ALA A 182 6.18 12.20 -24.05
N GLN A 183 6.85 11.08 -24.37
CA GLN A 183 7.61 11.03 -25.62
C GLN A 183 6.61 11.05 -26.78
N GLU A 184 6.82 11.91 -27.77
CA GLU A 184 6.12 11.81 -29.04
C GLU A 184 6.49 10.45 -29.66
N VAL A 185 5.51 9.57 -29.79
CA VAL A 185 5.70 8.36 -30.59
C VAL A 185 5.71 8.86 -32.04
N PRO A 186 6.83 8.75 -32.78
CA PRO A 186 6.81 9.12 -34.20
C PRO A 186 5.78 8.24 -34.90
N TYR A 187 4.81 8.85 -35.55
CA TYR A 187 3.94 8.11 -36.46
C TYR A 187 4.85 7.55 -37.57
N ILE A 188 5.02 6.24 -37.58
CA ILE A 188 5.59 5.48 -38.70
C ILE A 188 4.50 5.21 -39.71
#